data_cd3144d0bb3cc24d8bd4ff1754f3ee60
#
_entry.id   cd3144d0bb3cc24d8bd4ff1754f3ee60
#
_cell.length_a   1.000
_cell.length_b   1.000
_cell.length_c   1.000
_cell.angle_alpha   90.00
_cell.angle_beta   90.00
_cell.angle_gamma   90.00
#
_symmetry.space_group_name_H-M   'P 1'
#
loop_
_entity.id
_entity.type
_entity.pdbx_description
1 polymer ?
#
loop_
_entity_poly.entity_id
_entity_poly.type
_entity_poly.pdbx_seq_one_letter_code
_entity_poly.pdbx_strand_id
1 'polypeptide(L)'
;VKLKKGLNIKLVGEAEEVSAEFVLPKSISVRPSDFHGLTPKMAVKAGDTVLAGDTLFFNKYKEKVKCVSPISGVVRDIIRGEKRRIIEVIVDSDGSQNYKTSGPINPTSVSREDLKEHMLNNGLWMYIKQRPIDIVADPETTPKAIFVSAFDSSPLAADLDFMLHGESENFQAGLDALSKLTDGIVHLTLNGESTSGEVFSNSKNVQINKISGKHPAGNVGTQIHHIDPINKGELVWTVNAQDVMIIGRCLLTGKFDTSKMIALTG
;
A
#
# COMPACT_ATOMS: atom_id res chain seq x y z
N VAL A 1 -16.57 16.17 7.84
CA VAL A 1 -17.84 15.41 7.91
C VAL A 1 -17.95 14.73 9.26
N LYS A 2 -19.13 14.83 9.93
CA LYS A 2 -19.37 14.15 11.22
C LYS A 2 -20.38 13.01 11.03
N LEU A 3 -19.93 11.77 11.28
CA LEU A 3 -20.78 10.59 11.21
C LEU A 3 -21.51 10.39 12.53
N LYS A 4 -22.85 10.28 12.46
CA LYS A 4 -23.70 10.12 13.65
C LYS A 4 -23.94 8.66 14.03
N LYS A 5 -23.86 7.73 13.07
CA LYS A 5 -24.10 6.29 13.27
C LYS A 5 -22.76 5.56 13.39
N GLY A 6 -22.72 4.57 14.24
CA GLY A 6 -21.53 3.74 14.45
C GLY A 6 -21.43 3.24 15.88
N LEU A 7 -20.46 2.38 16.13
CA LEU A 7 -20.21 1.79 17.43
C LEU A 7 -18.70 1.72 17.67
N ASN A 8 -18.26 2.12 18.86
CA ASN A 8 -16.89 1.86 19.30
C ASN A 8 -16.93 0.75 20.36
N ILE A 9 -16.11 -0.27 20.16
CA ILE A 9 -15.87 -1.29 21.18
C ILE A 9 -14.81 -0.70 22.11
N LYS A 10 -15.19 -0.50 23.38
CA LYS A 10 -14.24 -0.03 24.39
C LYS A 10 -13.41 -1.20 24.87
N LEU A 11 -12.14 -1.16 24.59
CA LEU A 11 -11.15 -2.08 25.13
C LEU A 11 -10.47 -1.43 26.34
N VAL A 12 -9.97 -2.24 27.25
CA VAL A 12 -9.22 -1.79 28.42
C VAL A 12 -7.74 -1.81 28.09
N GLY A 13 -7.05 -0.69 28.34
CA GLY A 13 -5.63 -0.51 28.02
C GLY A 13 -5.40 0.05 26.62
N GLU A 14 -4.21 0.55 26.42
CA GLU A 14 -3.69 1.08 25.16
C GLU A 14 -2.32 0.48 24.90
N ALA A 15 -1.94 0.30 23.64
CA ALA A 15 -0.60 -0.12 23.29
C ALA A 15 0.38 1.03 23.60
N GLU A 16 1.52 0.69 24.17
CA GLU A 16 2.59 1.67 24.35
C GLU A 16 3.18 2.08 22.99
N GLU A 17 3.42 3.37 22.79
CA GLU A 17 4.07 3.90 21.59
C GLU A 17 5.61 3.66 21.67
N VAL A 18 5.99 2.39 21.67
CA VAL A 18 7.40 1.95 21.74
C VAL A 18 7.72 1.11 20.51
N SER A 19 8.77 1.49 19.80
CA SER A 19 9.29 0.68 18.70
C SER A 19 10.28 -0.37 19.23
N ALA A 20 10.06 -1.63 18.88
CA ALA A 20 11.04 -2.69 19.08
C ALA A 20 12.01 -2.77 17.89
N GLU A 21 13.21 -3.27 18.13
CA GLU A 21 14.17 -3.54 17.07
C GLU A 21 13.60 -4.54 16.05
N PHE A 22 13.73 -4.21 14.77
CA PHE A 22 13.34 -5.08 13.69
C PHE A 22 14.47 -6.09 13.39
N VAL A 23 14.12 -7.36 13.44
CA VAL A 23 14.98 -8.44 12.98
C VAL A 23 14.47 -8.95 11.64
N LEU A 24 15.34 -9.01 10.63
CA LEU A 24 14.98 -9.59 9.33
C LEU A 24 14.44 -11.02 9.53
N PRO A 25 13.26 -11.32 9.00
CA PRO A 25 12.70 -12.66 9.11
C PRO A 25 13.56 -13.66 8.33
N LYS A 26 13.67 -14.89 8.85
CA LYS A 26 14.41 -15.97 8.17
C LYS A 26 13.76 -16.39 6.85
N SER A 27 12.46 -16.19 6.73
CA SER A 27 11.70 -16.48 5.51
C SER A 27 10.45 -15.63 5.43
N ILE A 28 10.00 -15.33 4.21
CA ILE A 28 8.73 -14.65 3.94
C ILE A 28 7.91 -15.50 2.99
N SER A 29 6.60 -15.54 3.22
CA SER A 29 5.61 -16.12 2.32
C SER A 29 4.81 -15.02 1.62
N VAL A 30 4.83 -15.02 0.29
CA VAL A 30 4.02 -14.12 -0.53
C VAL A 30 2.85 -14.91 -1.11
N ARG A 31 1.63 -14.49 -0.78
CA ARG A 31 0.40 -15.19 -1.16
C ARG A 31 -0.34 -14.43 -2.25
N PRO A 32 -0.55 -15.02 -3.43
CA PRO A 32 -1.33 -14.36 -4.49
C PRO A 32 -2.78 -14.03 -4.08
N SER A 33 -3.34 -14.76 -3.11
CA SER A 33 -4.69 -14.50 -2.57
C SER A 33 -4.84 -13.16 -1.85
N ASP A 34 -3.73 -12.57 -1.39
CA ASP A 34 -3.74 -11.28 -0.71
C ASP A 34 -3.93 -10.12 -1.71
N PHE A 35 -3.80 -10.41 -2.99
CA PHE A 35 -3.96 -9.47 -4.11
C PHE A 35 -5.23 -9.81 -4.90
N HIS A 36 -6.36 -9.28 -4.46
CA HIS A 36 -7.65 -9.56 -5.05
C HIS A 36 -7.69 -9.20 -6.56
N GLY A 37 -8.36 -10.02 -7.34
CA GLY A 37 -8.47 -9.84 -8.79
C GLY A 37 -7.23 -10.26 -9.60
N LEU A 38 -6.17 -10.76 -8.93
CA LEU A 38 -4.97 -11.22 -9.59
C LEU A 38 -5.00 -12.71 -9.86
N THR A 39 -4.69 -13.11 -11.10
CA THR A 39 -4.42 -14.51 -11.47
C THR A 39 -2.91 -14.68 -11.67
N PRO A 40 -2.20 -15.37 -10.76
CA PRO A 40 -0.75 -15.40 -10.78
C PRO A 40 -0.21 -16.29 -11.91
N LYS A 41 0.83 -15.81 -12.60
CA LYS A 41 1.72 -16.58 -13.47
C LYS A 41 3.15 -16.43 -12.92
N MET A 42 3.79 -17.55 -12.60
CA MET A 42 5.11 -17.54 -11.99
C MET A 42 6.18 -17.00 -12.93
N ALA A 43 7.08 -16.18 -12.38
CA ALA A 43 8.30 -15.71 -13.02
C ALA A 43 9.54 -16.48 -12.54
N VAL A 44 9.41 -17.18 -11.40
CA VAL A 44 10.50 -17.92 -10.75
C VAL A 44 10.10 -19.38 -10.50
N LYS A 45 11.08 -20.20 -10.17
CA LYS A 45 10.93 -21.58 -9.70
C LYS A 45 11.66 -21.79 -8.37
N ALA A 46 11.36 -22.89 -7.68
CA ALA A 46 12.11 -23.27 -6.48
C ALA A 46 13.60 -23.45 -6.79
N GLY A 47 14.45 -22.93 -5.92
CA GLY A 47 15.90 -22.88 -6.06
C GLY A 47 16.45 -21.61 -6.73
N ASP A 48 15.61 -20.76 -7.31
CA ASP A 48 16.08 -19.50 -7.90
C ASP A 48 16.50 -18.51 -6.81
N THR A 49 17.63 -17.82 -7.03
CA THR A 49 18.07 -16.70 -6.21
C THR A 49 17.37 -15.43 -6.67
N VAL A 50 16.90 -14.62 -5.72
CA VAL A 50 16.18 -13.36 -5.97
C VAL A 50 16.73 -12.23 -5.10
N LEU A 51 16.71 -11.03 -5.63
CA LEU A 51 16.92 -9.79 -4.89
C LEU A 51 15.56 -9.23 -4.42
N ALA A 52 15.56 -8.40 -3.39
CA ALA A 52 14.37 -7.60 -3.08
C ALA A 52 14.05 -6.70 -4.29
N GLY A 53 12.84 -6.83 -4.85
CA GLY A 53 12.43 -6.18 -6.09
C GLY A 53 12.43 -7.08 -7.33
N ASP A 54 12.94 -8.31 -7.25
CA ASP A 54 12.81 -9.26 -8.37
C ASP A 54 11.40 -9.84 -8.44
N THR A 55 10.91 -10.00 -9.66
CA THR A 55 9.55 -10.48 -9.89
C THR A 55 9.39 -11.94 -9.50
N LEU A 56 8.48 -12.23 -8.55
CA LEU A 56 8.09 -13.58 -8.17
C LEU A 56 6.99 -14.13 -9.09
N PHE A 57 5.97 -13.34 -9.33
CA PHE A 57 4.88 -13.64 -10.24
C PHE A 57 4.26 -12.35 -10.78
N PHE A 58 3.43 -12.48 -11.79
CA PHE A 58 2.70 -11.37 -12.40
C PHE A 58 1.26 -11.78 -12.71
N ASN A 59 0.40 -10.81 -12.99
CA ASN A 59 -0.97 -11.10 -13.37
C ASN A 59 -1.01 -11.68 -14.79
N LYS A 60 -1.54 -12.90 -14.94
CA LYS A 60 -1.64 -13.61 -16.22
C LYS A 60 -2.32 -12.80 -17.33
N TYR A 61 -3.30 -11.97 -16.98
CA TYR A 61 -4.08 -11.18 -17.94
C TYR A 61 -3.57 -9.76 -18.13
N LYS A 62 -2.64 -9.31 -17.25
CA LYS A 62 -2.04 -7.97 -17.25
C LYS A 62 -0.58 -8.12 -16.83
N GLU A 63 0.26 -8.63 -17.73
CA GLU A 63 1.63 -9.07 -17.41
C GLU A 63 2.53 -7.96 -16.86
N LYS A 64 2.18 -6.69 -17.10
CA LYS A 64 2.86 -5.54 -16.50
C LYS A 64 2.64 -5.42 -14.99
N VAL A 65 1.55 -5.97 -14.43
CA VAL A 65 1.26 -5.95 -12.99
C VAL A 65 2.04 -7.08 -12.33
N LYS A 66 3.16 -6.70 -11.71
CA LYS A 66 4.15 -7.62 -11.12
C LYS A 66 4.07 -7.60 -9.60
N CYS A 67 4.18 -8.77 -8.99
CA CYS A 67 4.46 -8.93 -7.58
C CYS A 67 5.93 -9.32 -7.43
N VAL A 68 6.66 -8.56 -6.63
CA VAL A 68 8.09 -8.71 -6.48
C VAL A 68 8.46 -9.21 -5.09
N SER A 69 9.68 -9.75 -4.95
CA SER A 69 10.16 -10.24 -3.66
C SER A 69 10.41 -9.09 -2.70
N PRO A 70 9.92 -9.14 -1.45
CA PRO A 70 10.21 -8.14 -0.43
C PRO A 70 11.59 -8.31 0.21
N ILE A 71 12.24 -9.46 0.03
CA ILE A 71 13.57 -9.77 0.59
C ILE A 71 14.48 -10.38 -0.48
N SER A 72 15.79 -10.30 -0.26
CA SER A 72 16.76 -11.08 -1.03
C SER A 72 16.95 -12.48 -0.42
N GLY A 73 17.24 -13.46 -1.29
CA GLY A 73 17.44 -14.81 -0.84
C GLY A 73 17.16 -15.86 -1.91
N VAL A 74 16.66 -17.02 -1.47
CA VAL A 74 16.39 -18.15 -2.37
C VAL A 74 14.91 -18.51 -2.29
N VAL A 75 14.26 -18.68 -3.42
CA VAL A 75 12.90 -19.24 -3.51
C VAL A 75 12.94 -20.67 -3.01
N ARG A 76 12.52 -20.89 -1.75
CA ARG A 76 12.53 -22.23 -1.15
C ARG A 76 11.50 -23.14 -1.78
N ASP A 77 10.27 -22.64 -1.93
CA ASP A 77 9.17 -23.46 -2.45
C ASP A 77 8.06 -22.59 -3.07
N ILE A 78 7.27 -23.22 -3.93
CA ILE A 78 6.04 -22.68 -4.50
C ILE A 78 4.91 -23.64 -4.18
N ILE A 79 4.22 -23.40 -3.08
CA ILE A 79 3.13 -24.26 -2.59
C ILE A 79 1.94 -24.14 -3.53
N ARG A 80 1.47 -25.31 -3.97
CA ARG A 80 0.32 -25.44 -4.85
C ARG A 80 -0.78 -26.25 -4.20
N GLY A 81 -2.00 -25.77 -4.34
CA GLY A 81 -3.22 -26.46 -3.92
C GLY A 81 -3.91 -27.18 -5.08
N GLU A 82 -5.19 -27.41 -4.88
CA GLU A 82 -6.05 -28.04 -5.90
C GLU A 82 -5.96 -27.32 -7.25
N LYS A 83 -6.06 -28.09 -8.34
CA LYS A 83 -5.97 -27.58 -9.71
C LYS A 83 -4.71 -26.77 -10.00
N ARG A 84 -3.62 -27.06 -9.29
CA ARG A 84 -2.33 -26.36 -9.36
C ARG A 84 -2.38 -24.86 -9.01
N ARG A 85 -3.41 -24.42 -8.29
CA ARG A 85 -3.51 -23.05 -7.79
C ARG A 85 -2.28 -22.73 -6.93
N ILE A 86 -1.63 -21.61 -7.19
CA ILE A 86 -0.53 -21.13 -6.37
C ILE A 86 -1.13 -20.59 -5.07
N ILE A 87 -0.71 -21.18 -3.94
CA ILE A 87 -1.12 -20.75 -2.59
C ILE A 87 -0.14 -19.73 -2.05
N GLU A 88 1.15 -20.05 -2.10
CA GLU A 88 2.20 -19.16 -1.60
C GLU A 88 3.54 -19.43 -2.29
N VAL A 89 4.37 -18.39 -2.29
CA VAL A 89 5.76 -18.43 -2.72
C VAL A 89 6.61 -18.11 -1.52
N ILE A 90 7.48 -19.03 -1.11
CA ILE A 90 8.30 -18.91 0.09
C ILE A 90 9.71 -18.56 -0.32
N VAL A 91 10.23 -17.44 0.21
CA VAL A 91 11.61 -16.98 0.01
C VAL A 91 12.33 -17.05 1.34
N ASP A 92 13.44 -17.78 1.39
CA ASP A 92 14.35 -17.80 2.54
C ASP A 92 15.35 -16.65 2.38
N SER A 93 15.50 -15.86 3.44
CA SER A 93 16.39 -14.69 3.46
C SER A 93 17.86 -15.12 3.40
N ASP A 94 18.66 -14.35 2.65
CA ASP A 94 20.14 -14.45 2.70
C ASP A 94 20.76 -13.65 3.86
N GLY A 95 19.94 -12.96 4.64
CA GLY A 95 20.35 -12.14 5.79
C GLY A 95 20.99 -10.79 5.41
N SER A 96 21.13 -10.48 4.11
CA SER A 96 21.84 -9.29 3.62
C SER A 96 20.93 -8.19 3.11
N GLN A 97 19.67 -8.50 2.77
CA GLN A 97 18.69 -7.58 2.19
C GLN A 97 19.24 -6.81 0.98
N ASN A 98 19.70 -7.55 -0.03
CA ASN A 98 20.18 -6.97 -1.28
C ASN A 98 19.01 -6.54 -2.17
N TYR A 99 19.10 -5.35 -2.74
CA TYR A 99 18.05 -4.77 -3.57
C TYR A 99 18.39 -4.80 -5.06
N LYS A 100 17.38 -5.11 -5.87
CA LYS A 100 17.40 -4.72 -7.28
C LYS A 100 17.22 -3.21 -7.36
N THR A 101 18.13 -2.53 -8.02
CA THR A 101 18.09 -1.09 -8.23
C THR A 101 17.40 -0.74 -9.54
N SER A 102 16.41 0.14 -9.48
CA SER A 102 15.70 0.66 -10.66
C SER A 102 16.06 2.11 -11.00
N GLY A 103 16.98 2.70 -10.21
CA GLY A 103 17.28 4.12 -10.22
C GLY A 103 16.22 4.95 -9.50
N PRO A 104 16.63 6.00 -8.77
CA PRO A 104 15.70 6.93 -8.14
C PRO A 104 14.95 7.74 -9.19
N ILE A 105 13.69 8.05 -8.91
CA ILE A 105 12.84 8.85 -9.78
C ILE A 105 12.06 9.87 -8.94
N ASN A 106 12.12 11.13 -9.34
CA ASN A 106 11.30 12.17 -8.71
C ASN A 106 9.91 12.19 -9.38
N PRO A 107 8.84 11.85 -8.66
CA PRO A 107 7.50 11.76 -9.24
C PRO A 107 7.00 13.08 -9.82
N THR A 108 7.49 14.23 -9.36
CA THR A 108 7.06 15.53 -9.88
C THR A 108 7.66 15.88 -11.23
N SER A 109 8.82 15.33 -11.58
CA SER A 109 9.61 15.70 -12.76
C SER A 109 9.42 14.79 -13.97
N VAL A 110 8.76 13.65 -13.81
CA VAL A 110 8.56 12.66 -14.89
C VAL A 110 7.15 12.73 -15.46
N SER A 111 6.93 12.16 -16.65
CA SER A 111 5.59 12.03 -17.23
C SER A 111 4.74 11.02 -16.44
N ARG A 112 3.41 11.07 -16.63
CA ARG A 112 2.47 10.08 -16.05
C ARG A 112 2.80 8.67 -16.55
N GLU A 113 3.09 8.56 -17.83
CA GLU A 113 3.36 7.29 -18.50
C GLU A 113 4.66 6.67 -17.98
N ASP A 114 5.73 7.43 -17.87
CA ASP A 114 7.01 6.97 -17.33
C ASP A 114 6.88 6.56 -15.86
N LEU A 115 6.16 7.36 -15.04
CA LEU A 115 5.89 7.04 -13.66
C LEU A 115 5.10 5.74 -13.52
N LYS A 116 4.03 5.59 -14.30
CA LYS A 116 3.18 4.40 -14.32
C LYS A 116 4.00 3.17 -14.71
N GLU A 117 4.81 3.27 -15.76
CA GLU A 117 5.66 2.17 -16.21
C GLU A 117 6.71 1.82 -15.16
N HIS A 118 7.33 2.81 -14.53
CA HIS A 118 8.28 2.59 -13.44
C HIS A 118 7.62 1.86 -12.25
N MET A 119 6.44 2.30 -11.82
CA MET A 119 5.70 1.65 -10.72
C MET A 119 5.30 0.21 -11.05
N LEU A 120 4.86 -0.05 -12.27
CA LEU A 120 4.51 -1.39 -12.74
C LEU A 120 5.74 -2.32 -12.77
N ASN A 121 6.87 -1.83 -13.29
CA ASN A 121 8.09 -2.61 -13.42
C ASN A 121 8.73 -2.96 -12.07
N ASN A 122 8.49 -2.14 -11.04
CA ASN A 122 9.08 -2.29 -9.71
C ASN A 122 8.09 -2.81 -8.65
N GLY A 123 6.92 -3.35 -9.06
CA GLY A 123 5.97 -3.99 -8.15
C GLY A 123 5.16 -3.02 -7.27
N LEU A 124 5.32 -1.71 -7.44
CA LEU A 124 4.62 -0.70 -6.63
C LEU A 124 3.13 -0.61 -6.94
N TRP A 125 2.72 -1.11 -8.11
CA TRP A 125 1.32 -1.11 -8.52
C TRP A 125 0.42 -1.98 -7.64
N MET A 126 0.99 -2.98 -6.97
CA MET A 126 0.25 -3.89 -6.09
C MET A 126 -0.36 -3.22 -4.86
N TYR A 127 0.11 -2.03 -4.49
CA TYR A 127 -0.41 -1.25 -3.38
C TYR A 127 -1.68 -0.46 -3.73
N ILE A 128 -2.02 -0.35 -5.02
CA ILE A 128 -3.17 0.42 -5.49
C ILE A 128 -4.36 -0.50 -5.67
N LYS A 129 -5.45 -0.22 -4.97
CA LYS A 129 -6.70 -0.97 -5.07
C LYS A 129 -7.77 -0.17 -5.80
N GLN A 130 -8.57 -0.83 -6.62
CA GLN A 130 -9.68 -0.25 -7.36
C GLN A 130 -11.02 -0.57 -6.71
N ARG A 131 -11.79 0.46 -6.44
CA ARG A 131 -13.17 0.36 -5.95
C ARG A 131 -14.17 0.58 -7.09
N PRO A 132 -15.37 -0.02 -7.01
CA PRO A 132 -16.01 -0.60 -5.80
C PRO A 132 -15.65 -2.06 -5.49
N ILE A 133 -14.99 -2.79 -6.37
CA ILE A 133 -14.79 -4.25 -6.25
C ILE A 133 -13.55 -4.68 -5.46
N ASP A 134 -12.76 -3.75 -4.98
CA ASP A 134 -11.56 -3.97 -4.12
C ASP A 134 -10.53 -4.96 -4.72
N ILE A 135 -10.18 -4.75 -5.96
CA ILE A 135 -9.13 -5.51 -6.65
C ILE A 135 -7.87 -4.65 -6.84
N VAL A 136 -6.75 -5.28 -7.20
CA VAL A 136 -5.58 -4.54 -7.69
C VAL A 136 -6.00 -3.69 -8.89
N ALA A 137 -5.64 -2.41 -8.87
CA ALA A 137 -6.10 -1.45 -9.87
C ALA A 137 -5.70 -1.86 -11.29
N ASP A 138 -6.64 -1.65 -12.22
CA ASP A 138 -6.37 -1.84 -13.63
C ASP A 138 -5.51 -0.69 -14.16
N PRO A 139 -4.27 -0.95 -14.61
CA PRO A 139 -3.41 0.10 -15.11
C PRO A 139 -3.92 0.77 -16.39
N GLU A 140 -4.87 0.17 -17.10
CA GLU A 140 -5.46 0.75 -18.30
C GLU A 140 -6.65 1.68 -18.01
N THR A 141 -7.02 1.85 -16.73
CA THR A 141 -8.09 2.75 -16.31
C THR A 141 -7.52 3.99 -15.63
N THR A 142 -8.27 5.08 -15.68
CA THR A 142 -7.98 6.31 -14.91
C THR A 142 -9.06 6.48 -13.85
N PRO A 143 -8.71 6.59 -12.57
CA PRO A 143 -9.70 6.77 -11.51
C PRO A 143 -10.25 8.20 -11.52
N LYS A 144 -11.53 8.34 -11.15
CA LYS A 144 -12.17 9.63 -10.88
C LYS A 144 -11.45 10.40 -9.76
N ALA A 145 -10.99 9.68 -8.73
CA ALA A 145 -10.25 10.19 -7.59
C ALA A 145 -9.44 9.08 -6.93
N ILE A 146 -8.46 9.45 -6.11
CA ILE A 146 -7.70 8.51 -5.29
C ILE A 146 -7.91 8.87 -3.81
N PHE A 147 -8.16 7.87 -2.98
CA PHE A 147 -8.41 8.05 -1.55
C PHE A 147 -7.28 7.43 -0.73
N VAL A 148 -6.75 8.23 0.19
CA VAL A 148 -5.79 7.80 1.21
C VAL A 148 -6.41 8.09 2.57
N SER A 149 -6.54 7.06 3.42
CA SER A 149 -7.00 7.24 4.79
C SER A 149 -5.80 7.24 5.74
N ALA A 150 -5.61 8.34 6.45
CA ALA A 150 -4.73 8.46 7.61
C ALA A 150 -5.52 8.39 8.92
N PHE A 151 -6.70 7.77 8.90
CA PHE A 151 -7.56 7.57 10.04
C PHE A 151 -8.13 6.14 10.01
N ASP A 152 -7.83 5.37 11.03
CA ASP A 152 -8.46 4.08 11.29
C ASP A 152 -9.27 4.16 12.59
N SER A 153 -10.50 3.72 12.56
CA SER A 153 -11.42 3.69 13.70
C SER A 153 -11.70 2.27 14.20
N SER A 154 -10.96 1.27 13.69
CA SER A 154 -11.12 -0.11 14.11
C SER A 154 -10.66 -0.28 15.56
N PRO A 155 -11.24 -1.23 16.32
CA PRO A 155 -10.66 -1.64 17.60
C PRO A 155 -9.21 -2.13 17.39
N LEU A 156 -8.30 -1.75 18.28
CA LEU A 156 -6.86 -2.06 18.19
C LEU A 156 -6.18 -1.50 16.92
N ALA A 157 -6.75 -0.49 16.30
CA ALA A 157 -6.10 0.21 15.20
C ALA A 157 -4.78 0.82 15.67
N ALA A 158 -3.74 0.66 14.86
CA ALA A 158 -2.46 1.28 15.13
C ALA A 158 -2.54 2.80 14.95
N ASP A 159 -1.76 3.55 15.75
CA ASP A 159 -1.59 4.98 15.55
C ASP A 159 -0.74 5.26 14.31
N LEU A 160 -1.37 5.82 13.28
CA LEU A 160 -0.71 6.12 12.01
C LEU A 160 0.24 7.32 12.14
N ASP A 161 -0.01 8.26 13.04
CA ASP A 161 0.91 9.39 13.30
C ASP A 161 2.23 8.89 13.90
N PHE A 162 2.14 7.95 14.85
CA PHE A 162 3.32 7.29 15.41
C PHE A 162 4.06 6.45 14.35
N MET A 163 3.31 5.64 13.58
CA MET A 163 3.90 4.71 12.60
C MET A 163 4.60 5.40 11.43
N LEU A 164 4.18 6.62 11.07
CA LEU A 164 4.77 7.39 9.97
C LEU A 164 5.62 8.56 10.47
N HIS A 165 5.91 8.61 11.76
CA HIS A 165 6.77 9.68 12.30
C HIS A 165 8.13 9.72 11.59
N GLY A 166 8.53 10.91 11.14
CA GLY A 166 9.78 11.10 10.39
C GLY A 166 9.73 10.76 8.88
N GLU A 167 8.61 10.23 8.37
CA GLU A 167 8.48 9.77 6.98
C GLU A 167 7.85 10.82 6.04
N SER A 168 7.91 12.11 6.39
CA SER A 168 7.23 13.18 5.65
C SER A 168 7.65 13.27 4.18
N GLU A 169 8.95 13.12 3.88
CA GLU A 169 9.47 13.19 2.52
C GLU A 169 8.98 12.01 1.67
N ASN A 170 9.06 10.81 2.22
CA ASN A 170 8.60 9.59 1.54
C ASN A 170 7.08 9.63 1.33
N PHE A 171 6.32 10.05 2.34
CA PHE A 171 4.87 10.16 2.23
C PHE A 171 4.45 11.19 1.17
N GLN A 172 5.09 12.37 1.16
CA GLN A 172 4.81 13.40 0.15
C GLN A 172 5.15 12.92 -1.27
N ALA A 173 6.30 12.27 -1.46
CA ALA A 173 6.65 11.71 -2.77
C ALA A 173 5.64 10.67 -3.26
N GLY A 174 5.10 9.85 -2.36
CA GLY A 174 4.01 8.93 -2.67
C GLY A 174 2.73 9.64 -3.08
N LEU A 175 2.33 10.71 -2.37
CA LEU A 175 1.18 11.53 -2.74
C LEU A 175 1.36 12.23 -4.08
N ASP A 176 2.56 12.75 -4.36
CA ASP A 176 2.89 13.37 -5.65
C ASP A 176 2.79 12.36 -6.80
N ALA A 177 3.25 11.12 -6.56
CA ALA A 177 3.06 10.03 -7.51
C ALA A 177 1.59 9.75 -7.78
N LEU A 178 0.78 9.58 -6.72
CA LEU A 178 -0.65 9.33 -6.85
C LEU A 178 -1.39 10.46 -7.56
N SER A 179 -1.03 11.72 -7.28
CA SER A 179 -1.65 12.88 -7.92
C SER A 179 -1.45 12.91 -9.44
N LYS A 180 -0.36 12.34 -9.94
CA LYS A 180 -0.12 12.18 -11.38
C LYS A 180 -0.93 11.06 -12.03
N LEU A 181 -1.40 10.09 -11.26
CA LEU A 181 -2.11 8.92 -11.79
C LEU A 181 -3.62 9.14 -11.97
N THR A 182 -4.15 10.27 -11.55
CA THR A 182 -5.56 10.65 -11.74
C THR A 182 -5.67 12.02 -12.43
N ASP A 183 -6.79 12.24 -13.11
CA ASP A 183 -7.19 13.57 -13.60
C ASP A 183 -8.04 14.31 -12.56
N GLY A 184 -8.42 13.62 -11.49
CA GLY A 184 -9.21 14.15 -10.40
C GLY A 184 -8.38 14.51 -9.18
N ILE A 185 -8.94 14.28 -8.01
CA ILE A 185 -8.39 14.72 -6.74
C ILE A 185 -7.83 13.51 -5.97
N VAL A 186 -6.69 13.71 -5.30
CA VAL A 186 -6.24 12.82 -4.23
C VAL A 186 -6.82 13.31 -2.91
N HIS A 187 -7.70 12.53 -2.30
CA HIS A 187 -8.29 12.82 -1.00
C HIS A 187 -7.47 12.18 0.10
N LEU A 188 -6.91 13.00 0.99
CA LEU A 188 -6.30 12.55 2.24
C LEU A 188 -7.28 12.78 3.39
N THR A 189 -7.71 11.71 4.04
CA THR A 189 -8.69 11.81 5.14
C THR A 189 -8.00 11.65 6.48
N LEU A 190 -8.21 12.64 7.36
CA LEU A 190 -7.68 12.71 8.72
C LEU A 190 -8.81 12.51 9.73
N ASN A 191 -8.44 12.12 10.96
CA ASN A 191 -9.36 12.14 12.09
C ASN A 191 -9.75 13.59 12.41
N GLY A 192 -11.04 13.88 12.45
CA GLY A 192 -11.56 15.21 12.77
C GLY A 192 -11.68 15.49 14.27
N GLU A 193 -11.39 14.50 15.13
CA GLU A 193 -11.47 14.60 16.60
C GLU A 193 -10.09 14.69 17.27
N SER A 194 -9.01 14.43 16.55
CA SER A 194 -7.62 14.55 17.01
C SER A 194 -6.79 15.48 16.15
N THR A 195 -5.68 15.92 16.69
CA THR A 195 -4.65 16.61 15.91
C THR A 195 -3.84 15.57 15.16
N SER A 196 -3.71 15.72 13.86
CA SER A 196 -2.88 14.84 13.04
C SER A 196 -1.43 15.33 13.03
N GLY A 197 -0.50 14.39 12.97
CA GLY A 197 0.93 14.67 12.89
C GLY A 197 1.32 15.46 11.63
N GLU A 198 2.53 16.00 11.64
CA GLU A 198 3.05 16.84 10.56
C GLU A 198 3.12 16.13 9.22
N VAL A 199 3.35 14.82 9.22
CA VAL A 199 3.38 14.00 8.00
C VAL A 199 2.10 14.14 7.20
N PHE A 200 0.96 14.19 7.88
CA PHE A 200 -0.35 14.28 7.23
C PHE A 200 -0.82 15.73 7.08
N SER A 201 -0.66 16.56 8.13
CA SER A 201 -1.19 17.92 8.16
C SER A 201 -0.47 18.86 7.19
N ASN A 202 0.82 18.59 6.89
CA ASN A 202 1.64 19.39 5.97
C ASN A 202 1.63 18.85 4.53
N SER A 203 0.83 17.81 4.23
CA SER A 203 0.73 17.20 2.90
C SER A 203 0.24 18.20 1.86
N LYS A 204 0.88 18.17 0.68
CA LYS A 204 0.60 19.05 -0.47
C LYS A 204 0.02 18.24 -1.64
N ASN A 205 -0.55 18.93 -2.61
CA ASN A 205 -1.13 18.36 -3.82
C ASN A 205 -2.28 17.37 -3.56
N VAL A 206 -2.94 17.51 -2.41
CA VAL A 206 -4.08 16.69 -1.97
C VAL A 206 -5.18 17.56 -1.38
N GLN A 207 -6.41 17.06 -1.40
CA GLN A 207 -7.49 17.64 -0.63
C GLN A 207 -7.56 16.96 0.74
N ILE A 208 -7.21 17.71 1.79
CA ILE A 208 -7.33 17.21 3.15
C ILE A 208 -8.81 17.27 3.56
N ASN A 209 -9.32 16.12 3.99
CA ASN A 209 -10.67 15.96 4.50
C ASN A 209 -10.60 15.56 5.98
N LYS A 210 -11.52 16.07 6.79
CA LYS A 210 -11.66 15.68 8.20
C LYS A 210 -12.97 14.94 8.40
N ILE A 211 -12.88 13.70 8.89
CA ILE A 211 -14.03 12.88 9.25
C ILE A 211 -13.94 12.54 10.73
N SER A 212 -15.06 12.69 11.44
CA SER A 212 -15.19 12.33 12.85
C SER A 212 -16.38 11.40 13.05
N GLY A 213 -16.32 10.60 14.11
CA GLY A 213 -17.38 9.68 14.49
C GLY A 213 -16.84 8.30 14.86
N LYS A 214 -17.78 7.46 15.30
CA LYS A 214 -17.48 6.08 15.69
C LYS A 214 -17.16 5.21 14.47
N HIS A 215 -16.58 4.03 14.72
CA HIS A 215 -16.43 3.03 13.65
C HIS A 215 -17.79 2.80 12.94
N PRO A 216 -17.84 2.81 11.59
CA PRO A 216 -16.75 2.68 10.63
C PRO A 216 -16.22 4.00 10.01
N ALA A 217 -16.14 5.10 10.76
CA ALA A 217 -15.71 6.40 10.24
C ALA A 217 -14.31 6.35 9.57
N GLY A 218 -13.41 5.51 10.11
CA GLY A 218 -12.07 5.30 9.57
C GLY A 218 -12.01 4.39 8.33
N ASN A 219 -13.10 3.71 7.96
CA ASN A 219 -13.09 2.86 6.77
C ASN A 219 -13.12 3.72 5.50
N VAL A 220 -12.17 3.48 4.60
CA VAL A 220 -12.05 4.23 3.34
C VAL A 220 -13.32 4.18 2.50
N GLY A 221 -14.05 3.05 2.50
CA GLY A 221 -15.34 2.95 1.81
C GLY A 221 -16.41 3.89 2.37
N THR A 222 -16.43 4.10 3.69
CA THR A 222 -17.30 5.08 4.34
C THR A 222 -16.88 6.51 3.96
N GLN A 223 -15.58 6.77 3.91
CA GLN A 223 -15.02 8.06 3.51
C GLN A 223 -15.37 8.40 2.06
N ILE A 224 -15.21 7.46 1.14
CA ILE A 224 -15.61 7.60 -0.27
C ILE A 224 -17.08 8.00 -0.36
N HIS A 225 -17.96 7.26 0.33
CA HIS A 225 -19.39 7.53 0.28
C HIS A 225 -19.77 8.96 0.71
N HIS A 226 -19.05 9.52 1.67
CA HIS A 226 -19.38 10.84 2.24
C HIS A 226 -18.60 12.01 1.63
N ILE A 227 -17.48 11.76 0.95
CA ILE A 227 -16.64 12.80 0.35
C ILE A 227 -16.96 12.94 -1.14
N ASP A 228 -16.79 11.85 -1.88
CA ASP A 228 -17.03 11.81 -3.33
C ASP A 228 -17.47 10.38 -3.74
N PRO A 229 -18.80 10.10 -3.65
CA PRO A 229 -19.33 8.77 -3.86
C PRO A 229 -19.13 8.27 -5.30
N ILE A 230 -18.96 6.95 -5.44
CA ILE A 230 -18.84 6.27 -6.73
C ILE A 230 -20.23 6.13 -7.33
N ASN A 231 -20.46 6.75 -8.47
CA ASN A 231 -21.68 6.61 -9.25
C ASN A 231 -21.56 5.47 -10.31
N LYS A 232 -22.66 5.17 -10.97
CA LYS A 232 -22.69 4.14 -12.01
C LYS A 232 -21.65 4.44 -13.13
N GLY A 233 -20.77 3.49 -13.36
CA GLY A 233 -19.71 3.62 -14.38
C GLY A 233 -18.43 4.31 -13.90
N GLU A 234 -18.40 4.87 -12.68
CA GLU A 234 -17.21 5.47 -12.08
C GLU A 234 -16.38 4.43 -11.32
N LEU A 235 -15.11 4.73 -11.16
CA LEU A 235 -14.21 4.01 -10.29
C LEU A 235 -13.28 4.99 -9.55
N VAL A 236 -12.86 4.61 -8.36
CA VAL A 236 -11.82 5.32 -7.61
C VAL A 236 -10.74 4.34 -7.19
N TRP A 237 -9.56 4.87 -6.90
CA TRP A 237 -8.50 4.04 -6.30
C TRP A 237 -8.34 4.35 -4.83
N THR A 238 -7.81 3.38 -4.10
CA THR A 238 -7.48 3.53 -2.68
C THR A 238 -6.06 3.03 -2.43
N VAL A 239 -5.34 3.73 -1.56
CA VAL A 239 -4.01 3.34 -1.11
C VAL A 239 -3.94 3.57 0.40
N ASN A 240 -3.37 2.64 1.18
CA ASN A 240 -3.19 2.83 2.61
C ASN A 240 -2.08 3.85 2.88
N ALA A 241 -2.14 4.57 3.98
CA ALA A 241 -1.15 5.60 4.31
C ALA A 241 0.29 5.07 4.33
N GLN A 242 0.53 3.90 4.95
CA GLN A 242 1.85 3.29 4.94
C GLN A 242 2.30 2.86 3.53
N ASP A 243 1.39 2.41 2.70
CA ASP A 243 1.69 2.01 1.32
C ASP A 243 2.05 3.24 0.47
N VAL A 244 1.46 4.41 0.74
CA VAL A 244 1.86 5.69 0.12
C VAL A 244 3.32 6.02 0.47
N MET A 245 3.69 5.89 1.74
CA MET A 245 5.07 6.10 2.20
C MET A 245 6.04 5.12 1.53
N ILE A 246 5.68 3.83 1.44
CA ILE A 246 6.50 2.81 0.75
C ILE A 246 6.68 3.16 -0.72
N ILE A 247 5.61 3.55 -1.42
CA ILE A 247 5.69 3.98 -2.82
C ILE A 247 6.69 5.13 -2.96
N GLY A 248 6.57 6.17 -2.14
CA GLY A 248 7.48 7.32 -2.19
C GLY A 248 8.92 6.95 -1.88
N ARG A 249 9.17 6.16 -0.83
CA ARG A 249 10.50 5.66 -0.47
C ARG A 249 11.15 4.88 -1.63
N CYS A 250 10.40 3.97 -2.22
CA CYS A 250 10.90 3.18 -3.35
C CYS A 250 11.20 4.06 -4.57
N LEU A 251 10.39 5.08 -4.86
CA LEU A 251 10.63 6.02 -5.95
C LEU A 251 11.90 6.86 -5.69
N LEU A 252 12.04 7.41 -4.48
CA LEU A 252 13.17 8.28 -4.14
C LEU A 252 14.50 7.52 -4.03
N THR A 253 14.47 6.27 -3.57
CA THR A 253 15.69 5.47 -3.38
C THR A 253 16.04 4.58 -4.57
N GLY A 254 15.06 4.28 -5.43
CA GLY A 254 15.20 3.30 -6.51
C GLY A 254 15.34 1.86 -6.01
N LYS A 255 14.99 1.60 -4.73
CA LYS A 255 15.06 0.29 -4.08
C LYS A 255 13.67 -0.14 -3.61
N PHE A 256 13.34 -1.42 -3.77
CA PHE A 256 12.07 -1.95 -3.27
C PHE A 256 12.16 -2.25 -1.77
N ASP A 257 12.26 -1.20 -0.96
CA ASP A 257 12.24 -1.28 0.49
C ASP A 257 10.80 -1.18 1.01
N THR A 258 10.24 -2.30 1.43
CA THR A 258 8.86 -2.44 1.92
C THR A 258 8.78 -2.55 3.43
N SER A 259 9.86 -2.20 4.13
CA SER A 259 9.82 -2.15 5.58
C SER A 259 8.74 -1.18 6.07
N LYS A 260 7.98 -1.64 7.06
CA LYS A 260 6.91 -0.85 7.66
C LYS A 260 6.74 -1.20 9.13
N MET A 261 6.21 -0.27 9.89
CA MET A 261 5.84 -0.50 11.27
C MET A 261 4.51 -1.28 11.34
N ILE A 262 4.43 -2.24 12.22
CA ILE A 262 3.20 -2.95 12.55
C ILE A 262 2.97 -2.87 14.05
N ALA A 263 1.72 -2.71 14.47
CA ALA A 263 1.37 -2.78 15.89
C ALA A 263 1.14 -4.24 16.28
N LEU A 264 1.77 -4.66 17.36
CA LEU A 264 1.49 -5.93 18.02
C LEU A 264 0.60 -5.64 19.24
N THR A 265 -0.65 -6.09 19.17
CA THR A 265 -1.66 -5.86 20.21
C THR A 265 -2.39 -7.16 20.52
N GLY A 266 -2.93 -7.30 21.74
CA GLY A 266 -3.71 -8.47 22.15
C GLY A 266 -3.98 -8.53 23.63
#